data_bc42eb7840bbdc1d78a745a69e89069b
#
_entry.id   bc42eb7840bbdc1d78a745a69e89069b
#
_cell.length_a   1.000
_cell.length_b   1.000
_cell.length_c   1.000
_cell.angle_alpha   90.00
_cell.angle_beta   90.00
_cell.angle_gamma   90.00
#
_symmetry.space_group_name_H-M   'P 1'
#
loop_
_entity.id
_entity.type
_entity.pdbx_description
1 polymer ?
#
loop_
_entity_poly.entity_id
_entity_poly.type
_entity_poly.pdbx_seq_one_letter_code
_entity_poly.pdbx_strand_id
1 'polypeptide(L)'
;SNVEIAKDIWKMELKTDLAKIAKPGQFIEITVPGFYLRRPISISEIKEDILVIIYKVLGEGTLKMTELEGKLDIFGPLGNGFPIEDKEEVLLIGGGVGVPPLYETAKQYLSKDARVTVVLGANDAGSVFYVDEFKALGCDVYVATMDGSLGTKGTALDAIKENNVT
;
A
#
# COMPACT_ATOMS: atom_id res chain seq x y z
N SER A 1 15.05 3.25 -5.93
CA SER A 1 14.43 2.53 -7.06
C SER A 1 13.05 3.10 -7.36
N ASN A 2 12.59 2.96 -8.61
CA ASN A 2 11.26 3.37 -9.06
C ASN A 2 10.85 2.43 -10.20
N VAL A 3 9.95 1.47 -9.94
CA VAL A 3 9.65 0.36 -10.85
C VAL A 3 8.15 0.08 -10.92
N GLU A 4 7.66 -0.29 -12.09
CA GLU A 4 6.28 -0.76 -12.26
C GLU A 4 6.15 -2.19 -11.71
N ILE A 5 5.14 -2.42 -10.86
CA ILE A 5 4.89 -3.72 -10.20
C ILE A 5 3.58 -4.36 -10.64
N ALA A 6 2.67 -3.59 -11.21
CA ALA A 6 1.43 -4.03 -11.86
C ALA A 6 1.01 -2.94 -12.84
N LYS A 7 -0.02 -3.18 -13.64
CA LYS A 7 -0.48 -2.21 -14.64
C LYS A 7 -0.76 -0.84 -14.02
N ASP A 8 0.00 0.18 -14.44
CA ASP A 8 -0.05 1.55 -13.93
C ASP A 8 0.24 1.71 -12.43
N ILE A 9 0.74 0.67 -11.75
CA ILE A 9 1.10 0.68 -10.32
C ILE A 9 2.62 0.64 -10.19
N TRP A 10 3.17 1.64 -9.55
CA TRP A 10 4.59 1.85 -9.37
C TRP A 10 5.02 1.79 -7.92
N LYS A 11 6.15 1.18 -7.66
CA LYS A 11 6.80 1.11 -6.35
C LYS A 11 8.08 1.95 -6.38
N MET A 12 8.19 2.88 -5.44
CA MET A 12 9.37 3.72 -5.27
C MET A 12 9.97 3.52 -3.87
N GLU A 13 11.28 3.32 -3.82
CA GLU A 13 12.04 3.27 -2.57
C GLU A 13 12.83 4.57 -2.41
N LEU A 14 12.65 5.22 -1.29
CA LEU A 14 13.23 6.52 -0.94
C LEU A 14 14.14 6.36 0.28
N LYS A 15 15.44 6.51 0.09
CA LYS A 15 16.38 6.57 1.20
C LYS A 15 16.27 7.91 1.90
N THR A 16 15.85 7.90 3.17
CA THR A 16 15.55 9.14 3.91
C THR A 16 15.50 8.90 5.42
N ASP A 17 15.93 9.88 6.20
CA ASP A 17 15.80 9.87 7.66
C ASP A 17 14.33 9.94 8.14
N LEU A 18 13.38 10.29 7.28
CA LEU A 18 11.95 10.26 7.61
C LEU A 18 11.50 8.84 7.99
N ALA A 19 12.17 7.80 7.51
CA ALA A 19 11.89 6.41 7.86
C ALA A 19 11.98 6.16 9.37
N LYS A 20 12.86 6.88 10.10
CA LYS A 20 13.08 6.74 11.54
C LYS A 20 11.91 7.23 12.39
N ILE A 21 11.07 8.10 11.83
CA ILE A 21 9.96 8.75 12.55
C ILE A 21 8.58 8.45 11.96
N ALA A 22 8.54 7.81 10.80
CA ALA A 22 7.30 7.46 10.13
C ALA A 22 6.53 6.36 10.89
N LYS A 23 5.20 6.37 10.74
CA LYS A 23 4.28 5.40 11.34
C LYS A 23 3.35 4.81 10.26
N PRO A 24 2.81 3.60 10.47
CA PRO A 24 1.83 3.01 9.56
C PRO A 24 0.66 3.95 9.30
N GLY A 25 0.17 3.98 8.08
CA GLY A 25 -0.97 4.82 7.68
C GLY A 25 -0.65 6.30 7.47
N GLN A 26 0.59 6.73 7.68
CA GLN A 26 1.03 8.07 7.30
C GLN A 26 1.34 8.16 5.80
N PHE A 27 1.50 9.38 5.30
CA PHE A 27 1.84 9.66 3.91
C PHE A 27 2.97 10.71 3.81
N ILE A 28 3.52 10.85 2.64
CA ILE A 28 4.45 11.92 2.28
C ILE A 28 3.93 12.70 1.08
N GLU A 29 4.37 13.92 0.93
CA GLU A 29 4.14 14.73 -0.25
C GLU A 29 5.43 14.87 -1.07
N ILE A 30 5.33 14.60 -2.38
CA ILE A 30 6.47 14.62 -3.31
C ILE A 30 6.34 15.81 -4.24
N THR A 31 7.40 16.61 -4.34
CA THR A 31 7.51 17.63 -5.38
C THR A 31 7.78 16.98 -6.73
N VAL A 32 6.92 17.28 -7.70
CA VAL A 32 7.07 16.81 -9.08
C VAL A 32 7.43 18.00 -9.96
N PRO A 33 8.59 17.99 -10.64
CA PRO A 33 9.03 19.09 -11.49
C PRO A 33 7.99 19.46 -12.55
N GLY A 34 7.70 20.76 -12.67
CA GLY A 34 6.68 21.27 -13.60
C GLY A 34 5.24 21.30 -13.05
N PHE A 35 5.01 20.83 -11.82
CA PHE A 35 3.70 20.86 -11.19
C PHE A 35 3.70 21.72 -9.94
N TYR A 36 2.68 22.55 -9.78
CA TYR A 36 2.54 23.45 -8.64
C TYR A 36 2.25 22.69 -7.32
N LEU A 37 1.37 21.69 -7.38
CA LEU A 37 1.00 20.90 -6.21
C LEU A 37 1.89 19.68 -6.05
N ARG A 38 2.32 19.41 -4.82
CA ARG A 38 2.94 18.15 -4.43
C ARG A 38 1.95 16.98 -4.58
N ARG A 39 2.46 15.78 -4.68
CA ARG A 39 1.65 14.55 -4.75
C ARG A 39 1.67 13.83 -3.42
N PRO A 40 0.50 13.75 -2.72
CA PRO A 40 0.40 12.98 -1.48
C PRO A 40 0.33 11.49 -1.81
N ILE A 41 1.27 10.73 -1.24
CA ILE A 41 1.35 9.28 -1.44
C ILE A 41 1.53 8.60 -0.09
N SER A 42 0.69 7.61 0.20
CA SER A 42 0.77 6.82 1.43
C SER A 42 2.07 6.03 1.51
N ILE A 43 2.61 5.93 2.73
CA ILE A 43 3.74 5.06 3.03
C ILE A 43 3.25 3.62 3.04
N SER A 44 3.88 2.76 2.25
CA SER A 44 3.55 1.34 2.15
C SER A 44 4.38 0.49 3.11
N GLU A 45 5.69 0.77 3.20
CA GLU A 45 6.59 0.04 4.09
C GLU A 45 7.65 0.98 4.66
N ILE A 46 8.04 0.70 5.90
CA ILE A 46 9.10 1.40 6.62
C ILE A 46 10.23 0.41 6.86
N LYS A 47 11.40 0.69 6.31
CA LYS A 47 12.66 -0.01 6.55
C LYS A 47 13.59 0.91 7.36
N GLU A 48 14.77 0.44 7.73
CA GLU A 48 15.70 1.17 8.59
C GLU A 48 15.93 2.65 8.17
N ASP A 49 16.29 2.88 6.90
CA ASP A 49 16.55 4.21 6.33
C ASP A 49 15.82 4.43 4.98
N ILE A 50 14.82 3.60 4.69
CA ILE A 50 14.07 3.61 3.44
C ILE A 50 12.56 3.66 3.72
N LEU A 51 11.88 4.61 3.09
CA LEU A 51 10.44 4.60 2.91
C LEU A 51 10.08 3.98 1.56
N VAL A 52 9.16 3.04 1.57
CA VAL A 52 8.57 2.49 0.35
C VAL A 52 7.20 3.11 0.15
N ILE A 53 6.96 3.63 -1.02
CA ILE A 53 5.65 4.12 -1.46
C ILE A 53 5.19 3.38 -2.70
N ILE A 54 3.87 3.26 -2.84
CA ILE A 54 3.26 2.70 -4.05
C ILE A 54 2.21 3.69 -4.53
N TYR A 55 2.25 4.00 -5.80
CA TYR A 55 1.33 4.94 -6.42
C TYR A 55 0.81 4.43 -7.76
N LYS A 56 -0.38 4.91 -8.13
CA LYS A 56 -1.00 4.63 -9.41
C LYS A 56 -0.81 5.83 -10.35
N VAL A 57 -0.48 5.54 -11.60
CA VAL A 57 -0.48 6.56 -12.66
C VAL A 57 -1.93 6.86 -13.03
N LEU A 58 -2.39 8.07 -12.67
CA LEU A 58 -3.76 8.54 -12.92
C LEU A 58 -3.81 9.81 -13.77
N GLY A 59 -2.69 10.50 -13.93
CA GLY A 59 -2.61 11.75 -14.68
C GLY A 59 -1.16 12.19 -14.85
N GLU A 60 -0.96 13.34 -15.49
CA GLU A 60 0.36 13.84 -15.89
C GLU A 60 1.36 13.92 -14.73
N GLY A 61 0.92 14.34 -13.53
CA GLY A 61 1.81 14.43 -12.37
C GLY A 61 2.32 13.08 -11.88
N THR A 62 1.44 12.07 -11.77
CA THR A 62 1.86 10.72 -11.39
C THR A 62 2.58 9.99 -12.54
N LEU A 63 2.27 10.33 -13.79
CA LEU A 63 3.06 9.87 -14.92
C LEU A 63 4.49 10.45 -14.86
N LYS A 64 4.64 11.73 -14.58
CA LYS A 64 5.96 12.35 -14.41
C LYS A 64 6.75 11.75 -13.25
N MET A 65 6.08 11.26 -12.20
CA MET A 65 6.74 10.57 -11.11
C MET A 65 7.48 9.31 -11.55
N THR A 66 7.05 8.63 -12.61
CA THR A 66 7.72 7.41 -13.11
C THR A 66 9.13 7.67 -13.64
N GLU A 67 9.42 8.90 -14.01
CA GLU A 67 10.70 9.36 -14.54
C GLU A 67 11.63 9.97 -13.46
N LEU A 68 11.17 10.08 -12.20
CA LEU A 68 11.95 10.70 -11.15
C LEU A 68 13.14 9.84 -10.75
N GLU A 69 14.30 10.46 -10.73
CA GLU A 69 15.57 9.86 -10.35
C GLU A 69 16.39 10.79 -9.43
N GLY A 70 17.37 10.22 -8.75
CA GLY A 70 18.29 10.96 -7.92
C GLY A 70 17.67 11.51 -6.64
N LYS A 71 17.98 12.77 -6.31
CA LYS A 71 17.52 13.41 -5.07
C LYS A 71 16.15 14.05 -5.27
N LEU A 72 15.18 13.64 -4.49
CA LEU A 72 13.82 14.16 -4.52
C LEU A 72 13.56 15.10 -3.34
N ASP A 73 12.73 16.11 -3.56
CA ASP A 73 12.17 16.95 -2.50
C ASP A 73 10.87 16.33 -2.00
N ILE A 74 10.88 15.85 -0.76
CA ILE A 74 9.75 15.21 -0.08
C ILE A 74 9.45 15.92 1.23
N PHE A 75 8.18 16.00 1.58
CA PHE A 75 7.69 16.59 2.83
C PHE A 75 6.86 15.56 3.60
N GLY A 76 7.14 15.40 4.88
CA GLY A 76 6.45 14.43 5.73
C GLY A 76 7.32 13.93 6.89
N PRO A 77 6.96 12.82 7.56
CA PRO A 77 5.69 12.10 7.38
C PRO A 77 4.50 12.93 7.87
N LEU A 78 3.35 12.76 7.24
CA LEU A 78 2.11 13.50 7.50
C LEU A 78 0.98 12.56 7.93
N GLY A 79 -0.02 13.13 8.61
CA GLY A 79 -1.17 12.39 9.11
C GLY A 79 -0.91 11.73 10.47
N ASN A 80 -1.98 11.26 11.12
CA ASN A 80 -1.90 10.67 12.46
C ASN A 80 -1.40 9.22 12.46
N GLY A 81 -1.45 8.56 11.30
CA GLY A 81 -1.19 7.12 11.18
C GLY A 81 -2.34 6.25 11.69
N PHE A 82 -2.17 4.94 11.58
CA PHE A 82 -3.10 3.96 12.15
C PHE A 82 -2.63 3.57 13.55
N PRO A 83 -3.51 3.58 14.56
CA PRO A 83 -3.15 3.08 15.87
C PRO A 83 -2.92 1.56 15.81
N ILE A 84 -1.78 1.11 16.30
CA ILE A 84 -1.49 -0.32 16.41
C ILE A 84 -1.80 -0.76 17.85
N GLU A 85 -3.02 -1.24 18.03
CA GLU A 85 -3.52 -1.72 19.31
C GLU A 85 -3.10 -3.16 19.60
N ASP A 86 -3.25 -3.61 20.83
CA ASP A 86 -3.05 -5.03 21.18
C ASP A 86 -4.32 -5.81 20.81
N LYS A 87 -4.25 -6.54 19.70
CA LYS A 87 -5.35 -7.36 19.14
C LYS A 87 -4.81 -8.75 18.83
N GLU A 88 -5.61 -9.78 19.09
CA GLU A 88 -5.29 -11.15 18.70
C GLU A 88 -5.56 -11.42 17.23
N GLU A 89 -6.60 -10.80 16.68
CA GLU A 89 -7.00 -10.94 15.28
C GLU A 89 -7.29 -9.56 14.67
N VAL A 90 -6.85 -9.37 13.43
CA VAL A 90 -7.00 -8.12 12.68
C VAL A 90 -7.41 -8.40 11.26
N LEU A 91 -8.45 -7.73 10.80
CA LEU A 91 -8.89 -7.73 9.41
C LEU A 91 -8.54 -6.40 8.74
N LEU A 92 -7.73 -6.46 7.70
CA LEU A 92 -7.34 -5.32 6.88
C LEU A 92 -8.01 -5.42 5.51
N ILE A 93 -8.69 -4.37 5.10
CA ILE A 93 -9.42 -4.34 3.82
C ILE A 93 -8.90 -3.18 2.99
N GLY A 94 -8.47 -3.45 1.78
CA GLY A 94 -7.99 -2.42 0.86
C GLY A 94 -8.36 -2.69 -0.59
N GLY A 95 -8.57 -1.60 -1.34
CA GLY A 95 -8.82 -1.66 -2.78
C GLY A 95 -7.94 -0.65 -3.52
N GLY A 96 -7.34 -1.07 -4.64
CA GLY A 96 -6.50 -0.23 -5.46
C GLY A 96 -5.40 0.46 -4.65
N VAL A 97 -5.31 1.79 -4.73
CA VAL A 97 -4.31 2.58 -3.99
C VAL A 97 -4.54 2.67 -2.47
N GLY A 98 -5.60 2.06 -1.94
CA GLY A 98 -5.80 1.86 -0.51
C GLY A 98 -5.06 0.64 0.05
N VAL A 99 -4.51 -0.23 -0.79
CA VAL A 99 -3.72 -1.40 -0.39
C VAL A 99 -2.36 -1.05 0.20
N PRO A 100 -1.57 -0.11 -0.35
CA PRO A 100 -0.22 0.17 0.11
C PRO A 100 -0.08 0.45 1.61
N PRO A 101 -0.88 1.33 2.25
CA PRO A 101 -0.72 1.63 3.67
C PRO A 101 -1.03 0.45 4.60
N LEU A 102 -1.67 -0.60 4.09
CA LEU A 102 -1.98 -1.79 4.88
C LEU A 102 -0.75 -2.69 5.10
N TYR A 103 0.28 -2.59 4.25
CA TYR A 103 1.43 -3.49 4.31
C TYR A 103 2.26 -3.27 5.59
N GLU A 104 2.64 -2.03 5.90
CA GLU A 104 3.33 -1.73 7.15
C GLU A 104 2.43 -1.99 8.36
N THR A 105 1.13 -1.73 8.24
CA THR A 105 0.15 -2.02 9.29
C THR A 105 0.10 -3.52 9.61
N ALA A 106 0.01 -4.36 8.58
CA ALA A 106 0.05 -5.81 8.74
C ALA A 106 1.35 -6.29 9.40
N LYS A 107 2.48 -5.77 8.92
CA LYS A 107 3.82 -6.09 9.45
C LYS A 107 3.93 -5.79 10.96
N GLN A 108 3.39 -4.66 11.40
CA GLN A 108 3.43 -4.29 12.81
C GLN A 108 2.47 -5.11 13.68
N TYR A 109 1.29 -5.47 13.19
CA TYR A 109 0.41 -6.39 13.91
C TYR A 109 0.99 -7.80 14.03
N LEU A 110 1.58 -8.33 12.95
CA LEU A 110 2.27 -9.62 12.98
C LEU A 110 3.46 -9.62 13.96
N SER A 111 4.18 -8.51 14.11
CA SER A 111 5.27 -8.38 15.09
C SER A 111 4.80 -8.42 16.55
N LYS A 112 3.49 -8.27 16.79
CA LYS A 112 2.81 -8.41 18.07
C LYS A 112 2.07 -9.75 18.21
N ASP A 113 2.41 -10.73 17.38
CA ASP A 113 1.81 -12.07 17.34
C ASP A 113 0.30 -12.09 17.00
N ALA A 114 -0.24 -11.01 16.44
CA ALA A 114 -1.61 -10.97 15.96
C ALA A 114 -1.78 -11.82 14.70
N ARG A 115 -2.92 -12.48 14.56
CA ARG A 115 -3.35 -13.08 13.30
C ARG A 115 -3.87 -11.98 12.38
N VAL A 116 -3.31 -11.85 11.18
CA VAL A 116 -3.69 -10.80 10.24
C VAL A 116 -4.32 -11.42 9.00
N THR A 117 -5.56 -11.05 8.73
CA THR A 117 -6.27 -11.35 7.48
C THR A 117 -6.32 -10.10 6.62
N VAL A 118 -5.98 -10.24 5.34
CA VAL A 118 -5.99 -9.15 4.37
C VAL A 118 -6.96 -9.48 3.24
N VAL A 119 -7.87 -8.55 2.93
CA VAL A 119 -8.80 -8.68 1.82
C VAL A 119 -8.52 -7.57 0.81
N LEU A 120 -8.14 -7.99 -0.40
CA LEU A 120 -7.72 -7.09 -1.48
C LEU A 120 -8.81 -7.02 -2.56
N GLY A 121 -9.28 -5.82 -2.86
CA GLY A 121 -10.23 -5.56 -3.94
C GLY A 121 -9.56 -4.87 -5.13
N ALA A 122 -9.89 -5.30 -6.36
CA ALA A 122 -9.43 -4.68 -7.59
C ALA A 122 -10.50 -4.75 -8.69
N ASN A 123 -10.29 -4.04 -9.81
CA ASN A 123 -11.19 -4.11 -10.95
C ASN A 123 -11.03 -5.43 -11.71
N ASP A 124 -9.81 -5.86 -11.90
CA ASP A 124 -9.39 -7.04 -12.67
C ASP A 124 -8.08 -7.62 -12.12
N ALA A 125 -7.72 -8.82 -12.58
CA ALA A 125 -6.51 -9.52 -12.15
C ALA A 125 -5.21 -8.72 -12.43
N GLY A 126 -5.17 -7.96 -13.53
CA GLY A 126 -4.00 -7.14 -13.89
C GLY A 126 -3.75 -5.95 -12.97
N SER A 127 -4.77 -5.56 -12.21
CA SER A 127 -4.72 -4.46 -11.23
C SER A 127 -4.45 -4.95 -9.80
N VAL A 128 -4.37 -6.27 -9.58
CA VAL A 128 -4.06 -6.86 -8.27
C VAL A 128 -2.56 -6.85 -8.05
N PHE A 129 -2.12 -6.43 -6.88
CA PHE A 129 -0.71 -6.42 -6.48
C PHE A 129 -0.57 -6.73 -4.99
N TYR A 130 0.62 -7.09 -4.55
CA TYR A 130 1.00 -7.38 -3.15
C TYR A 130 0.34 -8.60 -2.51
N VAL A 131 -0.29 -9.49 -3.28
CA VAL A 131 -0.85 -10.76 -2.76
C VAL A 131 0.25 -11.63 -2.17
N ASP A 132 1.31 -11.85 -2.93
CA ASP A 132 2.42 -12.72 -2.51
C ASP A 132 3.26 -12.08 -1.41
N GLU A 133 3.40 -10.76 -1.43
CA GLU A 133 4.07 -10.00 -0.37
C GLU A 133 3.34 -10.13 0.97
N PHE A 134 2.02 -9.98 1.01
CA PHE A 134 1.24 -10.19 2.23
C PHE A 134 1.29 -11.65 2.71
N LYS A 135 1.21 -12.63 1.80
CA LYS A 135 1.37 -14.05 2.15
C LYS A 135 2.77 -14.34 2.72
N ALA A 136 3.81 -13.74 2.12
CA ALA A 136 5.18 -13.88 2.60
C ALA A 136 5.41 -13.29 4.00
N LEU A 137 4.64 -12.26 4.39
CA LEU A 137 4.61 -11.76 5.76
C LEU A 137 3.97 -12.74 6.74
N GLY A 138 3.12 -13.65 6.28
CA GLY A 138 2.34 -14.58 7.12
C GLY A 138 0.87 -14.20 7.28
N CYS A 139 0.33 -13.31 6.42
CA CYS A 139 -1.09 -12.98 6.42
C CYS A 139 -1.93 -14.05 5.72
N ASP A 140 -3.17 -14.24 6.17
CA ASP A 140 -4.22 -14.87 5.39
C ASP A 140 -4.73 -13.87 4.34
N VAL A 141 -4.66 -14.20 3.04
CA VAL A 141 -4.99 -13.25 1.97
C VAL A 141 -6.13 -13.72 1.11
N TYR A 142 -7.16 -12.88 0.96
CA TYR A 142 -8.30 -13.08 0.06
C TYR A 142 -8.34 -11.96 -0.97
N VAL A 143 -8.76 -12.31 -2.19
CA VAL A 143 -8.83 -11.39 -3.32
C VAL A 143 -10.23 -11.37 -3.90
N ALA A 144 -10.71 -10.18 -4.25
CA ALA A 144 -11.90 -9.99 -5.07
C ALA A 144 -11.59 -9.11 -6.28
N THR A 145 -12.14 -9.47 -7.44
CA THR A 145 -12.09 -8.61 -8.62
C THR A 145 -13.52 -8.38 -9.16
N MET A 146 -13.77 -7.15 -9.57
CA MET A 146 -15.10 -6.76 -10.05
C MET A 146 -15.56 -7.61 -11.24
N ASP A 147 -14.64 -7.96 -12.13
CA ASP A 147 -14.91 -8.79 -13.31
C ASP A 147 -14.87 -10.31 -13.03
N GLY A 148 -14.37 -10.72 -11.85
CA GLY A 148 -14.20 -12.12 -11.47
C GLY A 148 -13.01 -12.82 -12.12
N SER A 149 -12.04 -12.06 -12.66
CA SER A 149 -10.86 -12.63 -13.31
C SER A 149 -9.84 -13.23 -12.32
N LEU A 150 -9.94 -12.86 -11.02
CA LEU A 150 -9.13 -13.43 -9.94
C LEU A 150 -9.90 -13.40 -8.62
N GLY A 151 -9.90 -14.52 -7.88
CA GLY A 151 -10.56 -14.64 -6.58
C GLY A 151 -12.08 -14.57 -6.66
N THR A 152 -12.71 -13.99 -5.64
CA THR A 152 -14.16 -13.78 -5.59
C THR A 152 -14.59 -12.72 -6.61
N LYS A 153 -15.67 -12.97 -7.34
CA LYS A 153 -16.26 -11.96 -8.22
C LYS A 153 -17.04 -10.94 -7.39
N GLY A 154 -16.64 -9.67 -7.50
CA GLY A 154 -17.29 -8.55 -6.81
C GLY A 154 -16.33 -7.70 -6.01
N THR A 155 -16.81 -7.20 -4.89
CA THR A 155 -16.07 -6.30 -3.98
C THR A 155 -15.31 -7.10 -2.90
N ALA A 156 -14.45 -6.43 -2.16
CA ALA A 156 -13.80 -7.01 -0.97
C ALA A 156 -14.81 -7.53 0.05
N LEU A 157 -16.00 -6.89 0.16
CA LEU A 157 -17.08 -7.36 1.05
C LEU A 157 -17.69 -8.67 0.57
N ASP A 158 -17.74 -8.89 -0.74
CA ASP A 158 -18.22 -10.16 -1.29
C ASP A 158 -17.23 -11.30 -0.98
N ALA A 159 -15.92 -11.03 -1.05
CA ALA A 159 -14.90 -11.99 -0.65
C ALA A 159 -14.98 -12.33 0.85
N ILE A 160 -15.24 -11.34 1.72
CA ILE A 160 -15.44 -11.56 3.16
C ILE A 160 -16.61 -12.50 3.41
N LYS A 161 -17.75 -12.27 2.75
CA LYS A 161 -18.95 -13.10 2.90
C LYS A 161 -18.74 -14.51 2.37
N GLU A 162 -18.20 -14.66 1.16
CA GLU A 162 -17.98 -15.93 0.51
C GLU A 162 -17.03 -16.85 1.29
N ASN A 163 -15.97 -16.26 1.86
CA ASN A 163 -14.95 -17.00 2.61
C ASN A 163 -15.18 -17.03 4.13
N ASN A 164 -16.31 -16.52 4.61
CA ASN A 164 -16.65 -16.43 6.05
C ASN A 164 -15.53 -15.80 6.88
N VAL A 165 -14.91 -14.74 6.36
CA VAL A 165 -13.87 -14.00 7.08
C VAL A 165 -14.53 -13.20 8.21
N THR A 166 -14.03 -13.36 9.42
CA THR A 166 -14.52 -12.70 10.64
C THR A 166 -13.44 -11.84 11.26
#